data_0c722a9945813fbc1921b68fbe67e303
#
_entry.id   0c722a9945813fbc1921b68fbe67e303
#
_cell.length_a   1.000
_cell.length_b   1.000
_cell.length_c   1.000
_cell.angle_alpha   90.00
_cell.angle_beta   90.00
_cell.angle_gamma   90.00
#
_symmetry.space_group_name_H-M   'P 1'
#
loop_
_entity.id
_entity.type
_entity.pdbx_description
1 polymer ?
#
loop_
_entity_poly.entity_id
_entity_poly.type
_entity_poly.pdbx_seq_one_letter_code
_entity_poly.pdbx_strand_id
1 'polypeptide(L)'
;MLCMGGDTMYRTIGKGLIMQKNILETIMGAVVLVVAGAFLVFAYRGSDVRVEDGYTISARFANASGIALGSDVRIGGIKVGVVSDLALDPARYDAVVSMEIGSSTKLPKDSSAAIVSSGLLGEKFIQITPGGDEAMLDAGGQIEFTQSAVNLEELIGKFVFSGGGVDKDKEEPSPTAP
;
A
#
# COMPACT_ATOMS: atom_id res chain seq x y z
N MET A 1 62.11 48.34 -48.57
CA MET A 1 61.24 48.50 -49.73
C MET A 1 60.46 47.22 -49.89
N LEU A 2 59.12 47.28 -49.67
CA LEU A 2 58.04 46.45 -50.15
C LEU A 2 58.16 44.93 -49.93
N CYS A 3 57.14 44.25 -49.60
CA CYS A 3 55.70 44.37 -49.42
C CYS A 3 55.11 42.95 -49.28
N MET A 4 54.14 42.87 -48.43
CA MET A 4 52.83 42.20 -48.69
C MET A 4 52.84 40.75 -49.13
N GLY A 5 52.25 39.91 -48.35
CA GLY A 5 50.85 39.56 -48.43
C GLY A 5 50.73 38.05 -48.33
N GLY A 6 49.88 37.56 -47.45
CA GLY A 6 49.54 36.15 -47.47
C GLY A 6 48.77 35.64 -46.25
N ASP A 7 47.92 36.44 -45.63
CA ASP A 7 47.01 36.00 -44.61
C ASP A 7 45.60 35.88 -45.14
N THR A 8 45.26 34.79 -45.86
CA THR A 8 43.83 34.57 -46.20
C THR A 8 43.56 33.12 -46.59
N MET A 9 43.96 32.14 -45.79
CA MET A 9 43.60 30.73 -46.11
C MET A 9 43.29 29.79 -44.97
N TYR A 10 42.98 30.26 -43.76
CA TYR A 10 42.71 29.33 -42.65
C TYR A 10 41.34 29.53 -41.97
N ARG A 11 40.40 30.21 -42.61
CA ARG A 11 39.12 30.58 -41.94
C ARG A 11 37.86 29.85 -42.42
N THR A 12 37.98 28.74 -43.13
CA THR A 12 36.76 28.09 -43.70
C THR A 12 36.53 26.66 -43.32
N ILE A 13 37.39 26.03 -42.50
CA ILE A 13 37.26 24.57 -42.17
C ILE A 13 36.62 24.34 -40.80
N GLY A 14 36.42 25.37 -39.96
CA GLY A 14 36.01 25.21 -38.56
C GLY A 14 34.49 25.18 -38.32
N LYS A 15 33.63 25.61 -39.24
CA LYS A 15 32.17 25.77 -38.97
C LYS A 15 31.32 24.53 -39.22
N GLY A 16 31.76 23.58 -40.03
CA GLY A 16 30.98 22.39 -40.33
C GLY A 16 31.05 21.29 -39.28
N LEU A 17 32.18 21.16 -38.58
CA LEU A 17 32.37 20.09 -37.60
C LEU A 17 31.74 20.35 -36.23
N ILE A 18 31.56 21.63 -35.87
CA ILE A 18 30.94 21.99 -34.57
C ILE A 18 29.42 21.81 -34.63
N MET A 19 28.80 22.04 -35.79
CA MET A 19 27.35 21.88 -35.96
C MET A 19 26.90 20.42 -35.97
N GLN A 20 27.69 19.48 -36.49
CA GLN A 20 27.38 18.04 -36.46
C GLN A 20 27.48 17.45 -35.07
N LYS A 21 28.42 17.92 -34.24
CA LYS A 21 28.59 17.44 -32.87
C LYS A 21 27.41 17.80 -31.98
N ASN A 22 26.86 19.00 -32.14
CA ASN A 22 25.72 19.47 -31.37
C ASN A 22 24.40 18.73 -31.77
N ILE A 23 24.26 18.38 -33.05
CA ILE A 23 23.09 17.62 -33.53
C ILE A 23 23.10 16.19 -32.98
N LEU A 24 24.26 15.53 -32.98
CA LEU A 24 24.41 14.17 -32.45
C LEU A 24 24.11 14.13 -30.94
N GLU A 25 24.61 15.11 -30.19
CA GLU A 25 24.38 15.25 -28.76
C GLU A 25 22.91 15.53 -28.44
N THR A 26 22.24 16.38 -29.22
CA THR A 26 20.80 16.65 -29.10
C THR A 26 19.97 15.41 -29.40
N ILE A 27 20.32 14.63 -30.43
CA ILE A 27 19.60 13.40 -30.78
C ILE A 27 19.77 12.37 -29.68
N MET A 28 20.98 12.19 -29.14
CA MET A 28 21.21 11.26 -28.04
C MET A 28 20.44 11.68 -26.78
N GLY A 29 20.40 12.97 -26.44
CA GLY A 29 19.60 13.50 -25.35
C GLY A 29 18.08 13.27 -25.54
N ALA A 30 17.59 13.47 -26.76
CA ALA A 30 16.18 13.23 -27.09
C ALA A 30 15.81 11.75 -26.97
N VAL A 31 16.66 10.84 -27.43
CA VAL A 31 16.46 9.38 -27.28
C VAL A 31 16.37 8.98 -25.82
N VAL A 32 17.27 9.48 -24.98
CA VAL A 32 17.25 9.19 -23.53
C VAL A 32 15.96 9.69 -22.89
N LEU A 33 15.48 10.88 -23.24
CA LEU A 33 14.21 11.41 -22.72
C LEU A 33 13.01 10.58 -23.16
N VAL A 34 12.98 10.11 -24.41
CA VAL A 34 11.91 9.24 -24.92
C VAL A 34 11.92 7.90 -24.19
N VAL A 35 13.09 7.29 -23.99
CA VAL A 35 13.23 6.02 -23.25
C VAL A 35 12.83 6.20 -21.79
N ALA A 36 13.29 7.26 -21.14
CA ALA A 36 12.92 7.57 -19.76
C ALA A 36 11.41 7.82 -19.61
N GLY A 37 10.80 8.56 -20.54
CA GLY A 37 9.35 8.78 -20.59
C GLY A 37 8.57 7.48 -20.80
N ALA A 38 9.01 6.64 -21.71
CA ALA A 38 8.40 5.32 -21.95
C ALA A 38 8.50 4.42 -20.72
N PHE A 39 9.65 4.44 -20.04
CA PHE A 39 9.85 3.69 -18.80
C PHE A 39 8.95 4.19 -17.65
N LEU A 40 8.80 5.52 -17.51
CA LEU A 40 7.87 6.12 -16.54
C LEU A 40 6.43 5.70 -16.80
N VAL A 41 5.97 5.74 -18.05
CA VAL A 41 4.62 5.30 -18.42
C VAL A 41 4.44 3.80 -18.16
N PHE A 42 5.44 2.99 -18.46
CA PHE A 42 5.42 1.55 -18.19
C PHE A 42 5.38 1.25 -16.70
N ALA A 43 6.22 1.92 -15.90
CA ALA A 43 6.24 1.78 -14.44
C ALA A 43 4.90 2.20 -13.81
N TYR A 44 4.29 3.27 -14.30
CA TYR A 44 2.99 3.74 -13.81
C TYR A 44 1.85 2.76 -14.11
N ARG A 45 1.86 2.13 -15.29
CA ARG A 45 0.88 1.11 -15.68
C ARG A 45 1.08 -0.24 -15.00
N GLY A 46 2.30 -0.56 -14.62
CA GLY A 46 2.64 -1.82 -13.93
C GLY A 46 2.24 -1.86 -12.45
N SER A 47 1.79 -0.73 -11.87
CA SER A 47 1.39 -0.66 -10.46
C SER A 47 -0.05 -1.11 -10.19
N ASP A 48 -0.85 -1.39 -11.22
CA ASP A 48 -2.21 -1.90 -11.10
C ASP A 48 -2.14 -3.44 -10.89
N VAL A 49 -1.99 -3.86 -9.64
CA VAL A 49 -2.07 -5.29 -9.26
C VAL A 49 -3.54 -5.71 -9.30
N ARG A 50 -4.06 -5.93 -10.50
CA ARG A 50 -5.38 -6.54 -10.68
C ARG A 50 -5.25 -8.06 -10.62
N VAL A 51 -6.10 -8.67 -9.85
CA VAL A 51 -6.30 -10.12 -9.92
C VAL A 51 -7.09 -10.39 -11.20
N GLU A 52 -6.42 -10.89 -12.25
CA GLU A 52 -7.12 -11.28 -13.48
C GLU A 52 -8.19 -12.32 -13.12
N ASP A 53 -9.45 -12.06 -13.52
CA ASP A 53 -10.62 -12.90 -13.23
C ASP A 53 -10.99 -13.01 -11.73
N GLY A 54 -10.98 -11.90 -10.99
CA GLY A 54 -11.43 -11.83 -9.61
C GLY A 54 -12.90 -11.37 -9.45
N TYR A 55 -13.45 -11.53 -8.26
CA TYR A 55 -14.70 -10.90 -7.84
C TYR A 55 -14.46 -9.99 -6.64
N THR A 56 -15.20 -8.89 -6.58
CA THR A 56 -15.07 -7.90 -5.51
C THR A 56 -16.02 -8.27 -4.36
N ILE A 57 -15.50 -8.19 -3.14
CA ILE A 57 -16.27 -8.27 -1.90
C ILE A 57 -15.92 -7.09 -1.03
N SER A 58 -16.76 -6.79 -0.05
CA SER A 58 -16.50 -5.70 0.91
C SER A 58 -16.55 -6.21 2.35
N ALA A 59 -15.86 -5.48 3.24
CA ALA A 59 -15.94 -5.71 4.68
C ALA A 59 -15.88 -4.37 5.40
N ARG A 60 -16.59 -4.23 6.53
CA ARG A 60 -16.61 -3.01 7.35
C ARG A 60 -15.78 -3.21 8.59
N PHE A 61 -14.92 -2.27 8.89
CA PHE A 61 -14.07 -2.29 10.07
C PHE A 61 -14.23 -0.97 10.84
N ALA A 62 -14.39 -1.05 12.14
CA ALA A 62 -14.37 0.16 12.97
C ALA A 62 -12.98 0.85 12.94
N ASN A 63 -11.93 0.09 12.69
CA ASN A 63 -10.56 0.59 12.53
C ASN A 63 -9.79 -0.25 11.51
N ALA A 64 -9.39 0.39 10.40
CA ALA A 64 -8.59 -0.22 9.34
C ALA A 64 -7.14 0.33 9.30
N SER A 65 -6.62 0.83 10.42
CA SER A 65 -5.26 1.40 10.49
C SER A 65 -4.21 0.41 10.01
N GLY A 66 -3.37 0.87 9.10
CA GLY A 66 -2.27 0.10 8.51
C GLY A 66 -2.65 -0.76 7.31
N ILE A 67 -3.91 -0.70 6.86
CA ILE A 67 -4.34 -1.23 5.56
C ILE A 67 -4.23 -0.11 4.52
N ALA A 68 -3.73 -0.44 3.35
CA ALA A 68 -3.61 0.43 2.19
C ALA A 68 -4.11 -0.28 0.92
N LEU A 69 -4.26 0.47 -0.17
CA LEU A 69 -4.51 -0.12 -1.48
C LEU A 69 -3.39 -1.09 -1.84
N GLY A 70 -3.74 -2.27 -2.33
CA GLY A 70 -2.79 -3.34 -2.63
C GLY A 70 -2.37 -4.19 -1.43
N SER A 71 -2.84 -3.91 -0.20
CA SER A 71 -2.62 -4.79 0.95
C SER A 71 -3.12 -6.19 0.65
N ASP A 72 -2.39 -7.21 1.12
CA ASP A 72 -2.72 -8.60 0.89
C ASP A 72 -4.04 -9.02 1.57
N VAL A 73 -4.79 -9.86 0.88
CA VAL A 73 -5.89 -10.64 1.45
C VAL A 73 -5.46 -12.10 1.47
N ARG A 74 -5.51 -12.74 2.65
CA ARG A 74 -4.98 -14.09 2.86
C ARG A 74 -6.00 -15.02 3.51
N ILE A 75 -5.95 -16.28 3.11
CA ILE A 75 -6.68 -17.40 3.75
C ILE A 75 -5.65 -18.44 4.17
N GLY A 76 -5.59 -18.81 5.45
CA GLY A 76 -4.62 -19.77 5.95
C GLY A 76 -3.16 -19.35 5.69
N GLY A 77 -2.87 -18.03 5.58
CA GLY A 77 -1.56 -17.49 5.27
C GLY A 77 -1.24 -17.39 3.76
N ILE A 78 -2.08 -17.94 2.89
CA ILE A 78 -1.90 -17.90 1.42
C ILE A 78 -2.61 -16.66 0.88
N LYS A 79 -1.93 -15.89 0.03
CA LYS A 79 -2.51 -14.74 -0.66
C LYS A 79 -3.54 -15.21 -1.69
N VAL A 80 -4.77 -14.73 -1.53
CA VAL A 80 -5.92 -15.04 -2.42
C VAL A 80 -6.48 -13.80 -3.10
N GLY A 81 -6.05 -12.62 -2.68
CA GLY A 81 -6.55 -11.36 -3.21
C GLY A 81 -5.77 -10.16 -2.73
N VAL A 82 -6.29 -8.98 -3.04
CA VAL A 82 -5.73 -7.68 -2.64
C VAL A 82 -6.85 -6.70 -2.29
N VAL A 83 -6.52 -5.70 -1.49
CA VAL A 83 -7.39 -4.56 -1.21
C VAL A 83 -7.43 -3.66 -2.45
N SER A 84 -8.62 -3.46 -3.02
CA SER A 84 -8.83 -2.67 -4.24
C SER A 84 -9.32 -1.25 -3.95
N ASP A 85 -10.04 -1.03 -2.86
CA ASP A 85 -10.55 0.29 -2.48
C ASP A 85 -10.72 0.44 -0.97
N LEU A 86 -10.62 1.69 -0.49
CA LEU A 86 -10.80 2.08 0.91
C LEU A 86 -11.68 3.33 0.96
N ALA A 87 -12.84 3.22 1.59
CA ALA A 87 -13.79 4.32 1.76
C ALA A 87 -14.21 4.45 3.22
N LEU A 88 -14.56 5.68 3.63
CA LEU A 88 -15.20 5.93 4.93
C LEU A 88 -16.71 6.01 4.74
N ASP A 89 -17.46 5.24 5.51
CA ASP A 89 -18.92 5.39 5.60
C ASP A 89 -19.25 6.64 6.44
N PRO A 90 -19.82 7.71 5.84
CA PRO A 90 -20.06 8.95 6.57
C PRO A 90 -21.19 8.85 7.60
N ALA A 91 -22.04 7.82 7.51
CA ALA A 91 -23.15 7.65 8.44
C ALA A 91 -22.75 6.90 9.71
N ARG A 92 -21.78 5.99 9.62
CA ARG A 92 -21.33 5.14 10.73
C ARG A 92 -19.89 5.41 11.15
N TYR A 93 -19.15 6.14 10.32
CA TYR A 93 -17.72 6.39 10.48
C TYR A 93 -16.86 5.11 10.50
N ASP A 94 -17.38 4.04 9.86
CA ASP A 94 -16.64 2.79 9.67
C ASP A 94 -15.82 2.85 8.39
N ALA A 95 -14.69 2.19 8.37
CA ALA A 95 -13.90 1.97 7.16
C ALA A 95 -14.53 0.82 6.35
N VAL A 96 -14.93 1.11 5.12
CA VAL A 96 -15.38 0.11 4.15
C VAL A 96 -14.19 -0.27 3.29
N VAL A 97 -13.77 -1.51 3.38
CA VAL A 97 -12.65 -2.05 2.62
C VAL A 97 -13.20 -2.95 1.53
N SER A 98 -12.92 -2.60 0.27
CA SER A 98 -13.23 -3.44 -0.89
C SER A 98 -12.01 -4.29 -1.22
N MET A 99 -12.24 -5.57 -1.49
CA MET A 99 -11.19 -6.55 -1.76
C MET A 99 -11.51 -7.29 -3.06
N GLU A 100 -10.51 -7.50 -3.87
CA GLU A 100 -10.60 -8.32 -5.08
C GLU A 100 -10.01 -9.70 -4.79
N ILE A 101 -10.85 -10.73 -4.88
CA ILE A 101 -10.51 -12.12 -4.59
C ILE A 101 -10.47 -12.91 -5.89
N GLY A 102 -9.45 -13.76 -6.06
CA GLY A 102 -9.34 -14.61 -7.23
C GLY A 102 -10.52 -15.56 -7.38
N SER A 103 -11.00 -15.74 -8.61
CA SER A 103 -12.19 -16.56 -8.95
C SER A 103 -12.08 -18.03 -8.53
N SER A 104 -10.85 -18.52 -8.33
CA SER A 104 -10.58 -19.87 -7.82
C SER A 104 -11.01 -20.08 -6.37
N THR A 105 -11.21 -19.00 -5.61
CA THR A 105 -11.53 -19.02 -4.18
C THR A 105 -12.97 -18.59 -3.97
N LYS A 106 -13.83 -19.48 -3.52
CA LYS A 106 -15.21 -19.16 -3.13
C LYS A 106 -15.30 -19.06 -1.62
N LEU A 107 -16.00 -18.04 -1.15
CA LEU A 107 -16.15 -17.76 0.27
C LEU A 107 -17.57 -18.05 0.73
N PRO A 108 -17.78 -18.83 1.79
CA PRO A 108 -19.08 -18.95 2.46
C PRO A 108 -19.56 -17.61 3.00
N LYS A 109 -20.89 -17.42 3.11
CA LYS A 109 -21.49 -16.16 3.60
C LYS A 109 -21.16 -15.86 5.06
N ASP A 110 -20.95 -16.88 5.86
CA ASP A 110 -20.56 -16.79 7.27
C ASP A 110 -19.04 -16.65 7.48
N SER A 111 -18.29 -16.35 6.42
CA SER A 111 -16.84 -16.06 6.52
C SER A 111 -16.60 -14.82 7.36
N SER A 112 -15.46 -14.79 8.05
CA SER A 112 -15.01 -13.63 8.84
C SER A 112 -13.73 -13.02 8.28
N ALA A 113 -13.56 -11.71 8.47
CA ALA A 113 -12.38 -10.98 8.07
C ALA A 113 -11.74 -10.28 9.26
N ALA A 114 -10.44 -10.44 9.45
CA ALA A 114 -9.68 -9.82 10.52
C ALA A 114 -8.49 -9.05 9.95
N ILE A 115 -8.20 -7.87 10.49
CA ILE A 115 -6.98 -7.14 10.17
C ILE A 115 -5.89 -7.57 11.16
N VAL A 116 -4.85 -8.21 10.61
CA VAL A 116 -3.75 -8.76 11.39
C VAL A 116 -2.40 -8.24 10.90
N SER A 117 -1.41 -8.22 11.77
CA SER A 117 -0.04 -7.81 11.43
C SER A 117 0.81 -9.03 11.07
N SER A 118 1.70 -8.87 10.11
CA SER A 118 2.72 -9.86 9.77
C SER A 118 3.87 -9.79 10.79
N GLY A 119 3.70 -10.42 11.94
CA GLY A 119 4.62 -10.31 13.07
C GLY A 119 4.44 -9.00 13.86
N LEU A 120 5.47 -8.60 14.64
CA LEU A 120 5.39 -7.44 15.54
C LEU A 120 5.51 -6.09 14.82
N LEU A 121 6.31 -6.01 13.75
CA LEU A 121 6.65 -4.80 13.02
C LEU A 121 6.34 -4.91 11.51
N GLY A 122 5.64 -5.97 11.10
CA GLY A 122 5.32 -6.20 9.70
C GLY A 122 4.08 -5.42 9.23
N GLU A 123 3.90 -5.41 7.92
CA GLU A 123 2.71 -4.84 7.30
C GLU A 123 1.44 -5.54 7.75
N LYS A 124 0.33 -4.80 7.79
CA LYS A 124 -0.98 -5.38 8.08
C LYS A 124 -1.60 -5.93 6.80
N PHE A 125 -2.32 -7.02 6.96
CA PHE A 125 -3.06 -7.67 5.88
C PHE A 125 -4.43 -8.11 6.38
N ILE A 126 -5.33 -8.43 5.47
CA ILE A 126 -6.66 -8.94 5.82
C ILE A 126 -6.59 -10.46 5.80
N GLN A 127 -6.86 -11.07 6.93
CA GLN A 127 -7.03 -12.51 7.05
C GLN A 127 -8.50 -12.85 6.97
N ILE A 128 -8.88 -13.67 6.00
CA ILE A 128 -10.20 -14.24 5.89
C ILE A 128 -10.16 -15.64 6.48
N THR A 129 -11.15 -15.93 7.31
CA THR A 129 -11.41 -17.27 7.82
C THR A 129 -12.73 -17.72 7.23
N PRO A 130 -12.73 -18.71 6.32
CA PRO A 130 -13.97 -19.26 5.76
C PRO A 130 -14.84 -19.87 6.83
N GLY A 131 -16.15 -19.68 6.72
CA GLY A 131 -17.13 -20.31 7.57
C GLY A 131 -17.54 -21.71 7.09
N GLY A 132 -18.64 -22.21 7.60
CA GLY A 132 -19.18 -23.54 7.27
C GLY A 132 -20.52 -23.51 6.53
N ASP A 133 -21.00 -22.33 6.11
CA ASP A 133 -22.27 -22.20 5.38
C ASP A 133 -22.15 -22.80 3.97
N GLU A 134 -23.20 -23.47 3.53
CA GLU A 134 -23.30 -23.97 2.14
C GLU A 134 -23.54 -22.83 1.14
N ALA A 135 -24.12 -21.70 1.60
CA ALA A 135 -24.36 -20.54 0.78
C ALA A 135 -23.04 -19.73 0.59
N MET A 136 -22.68 -19.49 -0.68
CA MET A 136 -21.48 -18.73 -1.03
C MET A 136 -21.78 -17.23 -1.11
N LEU A 137 -20.76 -16.42 -0.83
CA LEU A 137 -20.81 -14.98 -0.97
C LEU A 137 -20.75 -14.62 -2.46
N ASP A 138 -21.74 -13.87 -2.94
CA ASP A 138 -21.81 -13.41 -4.32
C ASP A 138 -20.85 -12.25 -4.57
N ALA A 139 -20.53 -11.98 -5.84
CA ALA A 139 -19.80 -10.80 -6.24
C ALA A 139 -20.52 -9.52 -5.77
N GLY A 140 -19.79 -8.60 -5.16
CA GLY A 140 -20.37 -7.42 -4.49
C GLY A 140 -20.90 -7.69 -3.08
N GLY A 141 -20.81 -8.92 -2.59
CA GLY A 141 -21.24 -9.27 -1.25
C GLY A 141 -20.40 -8.63 -0.15
N GLN A 142 -20.97 -8.60 1.06
CA GLN A 142 -20.31 -8.04 2.22
C GLN A 142 -20.06 -9.12 3.28
N ILE A 143 -18.84 -9.15 3.84
CA ILE A 143 -18.53 -9.95 5.02
C ILE A 143 -19.07 -9.22 6.24
N GLU A 144 -19.91 -9.91 7.02
CA GLU A 144 -20.56 -9.34 8.20
C GLU A 144 -19.68 -9.43 9.46
N PHE A 145 -18.93 -10.52 9.60
CA PHE A 145 -18.11 -10.76 10.77
C PHE A 145 -16.72 -10.18 10.57
N THR A 146 -16.44 -9.06 11.24
CA THR A 146 -15.16 -8.35 11.09
C THR A 146 -14.48 -8.12 12.43
N GLN A 147 -13.14 -8.21 12.43
CA GLN A 147 -12.30 -7.85 13.56
C GLN A 147 -11.34 -6.72 13.12
N SER A 148 -11.47 -5.59 13.78
CA SER A 148 -10.68 -4.39 13.50
C SER A 148 -9.21 -4.56 13.87
N ALA A 149 -8.37 -3.70 13.27
CA ALA A 149 -6.95 -3.65 13.55
C ALA A 149 -6.67 -3.37 15.04
N VAL A 150 -5.82 -4.18 15.63
CA VAL A 150 -5.27 -3.93 16.97
C VAL A 150 -3.91 -3.28 16.82
N ASN A 151 -3.69 -2.18 17.52
CA ASN A 151 -2.39 -1.49 17.58
C ASN A 151 -1.68 -1.89 18.87
N LEU A 152 -0.54 -2.56 18.71
CA LEU A 152 0.27 -3.00 19.84
C LEU A 152 0.80 -1.82 20.65
N GLU A 153 1.10 -0.70 19.99
CA GLU A 153 1.56 0.54 20.61
C GLU A 153 0.52 1.10 21.58
N GLU A 154 -0.76 1.01 21.24
CA GLU A 154 -1.86 1.45 22.10
C GLU A 154 -1.99 0.54 23.35
N LEU A 155 -1.83 -0.77 23.16
CA LEU A 155 -1.87 -1.73 24.25
C LEU A 155 -0.70 -1.53 25.22
N ILE A 156 0.52 -1.33 24.70
CA ILE A 156 1.71 -1.03 25.50
C ILE A 156 1.52 0.30 26.24
N GLY A 157 1.03 1.33 25.56
CA GLY A 157 0.71 2.61 26.17
C GLY A 157 -0.27 2.47 27.33
N LYS A 158 -1.38 1.78 27.15
CA LYS A 158 -2.35 1.50 28.21
C LYS A 158 -1.72 0.72 29.37
N PHE A 159 -0.89 -0.27 29.09
CA PHE A 159 -0.21 -1.06 30.13
C PHE A 159 0.79 -0.23 30.93
N VAL A 160 1.61 0.59 30.27
CA VAL A 160 2.58 1.47 30.94
C VAL A 160 1.89 2.52 31.80
N PHE A 161 0.82 3.13 31.29
CA PHE A 161 0.08 4.18 32.03
C PHE A 161 -0.87 3.61 33.10
N SER A 162 -1.42 2.40 32.94
CA SER A 162 -2.24 1.76 33.97
C SER A 162 -1.44 0.92 34.96
N GLY A 163 -0.27 0.40 34.59
CA GLY A 163 0.62 -0.36 35.48
C GLY A 163 1.53 0.50 36.37
N GLY A 164 1.59 1.82 36.15
CA GLY A 164 2.32 2.77 37.01
C GLY A 164 1.58 3.23 38.25
N GLY A 165 0.31 2.88 38.40
CA GLY A 165 -0.48 3.07 39.61
C GLY A 165 -0.39 1.85 40.52
N VAL A 166 0.71 1.72 41.22
CA VAL A 166 0.71 0.87 42.44
C VAL A 166 -0.21 1.54 43.41
N ASP A 167 -1.43 1.00 43.56
CA ASP A 167 -2.32 1.32 44.68
C ASP A 167 -1.58 1.15 46.00
N LYS A 168 -1.10 2.26 46.55
CA LYS A 168 -0.61 2.40 47.93
C LYS A 168 -1.70 2.93 48.82
N ASP A 169 -2.92 2.47 48.68
CA ASP A 169 -3.99 2.78 49.61
C ASP A 169 -4.86 1.54 49.82
N LYS A 170 -4.23 0.47 50.38
CA LYS A 170 -4.94 -0.43 51.26
C LYS A 170 -4.60 -0.02 52.68
N GLU A 171 -5.33 0.98 53.13
CA GLU A 171 -5.50 1.27 54.53
C GLU A 171 -6.13 0.06 55.18
N GLU A 172 -5.33 -0.62 56.02
CA GLU A 172 -5.68 -1.73 56.84
C GLU A 172 -6.71 -1.27 57.86
N PRO A 173 -7.89 -1.89 57.98
CA PRO A 173 -8.81 -1.51 59.06
C PRO A 173 -8.23 -1.97 60.40
N SER A 174 -7.90 -0.98 61.22
CA SER A 174 -7.48 -1.14 62.61
C SER A 174 -8.50 -1.97 63.41
N PRO A 175 -8.13 -3.00 64.15
CA PRO A 175 -9.04 -3.73 64.99
C PRO A 175 -9.37 -2.91 66.22
N THR A 176 -10.61 -2.48 66.36
CA THR A 176 -11.17 -1.92 67.62
C THR A 176 -11.34 -3.07 68.58
N ALA A 177 -10.55 -3.12 69.66
CA ALA A 177 -10.75 -3.96 70.82
C ALA A 177 -11.52 -3.21 71.92
N PRO A 178 -12.07 -3.93 72.92
CA PRO A 178 -13.36 -3.82 73.58
C PRO A 178 -13.49 -2.71 74.57
#